data_0b8d1e0434187ce8476ed3d29f2c74c9
#
_entry.id   0b8d1e0434187ce8476ed3d29f2c74c9
#
_cell.length_a   1.000
_cell.length_b   1.000
_cell.length_c   1.000
_cell.angle_alpha   90.00
_cell.angle_beta   90.00
_cell.angle_gamma   90.00
#
_symmetry.space_group_name_H-M   'P 1'
#
loop_
_entity.id
_entity.type
_entity.pdbx_description
1 polymer ?
#
loop_
_entity_poly.entity_id
_entity_poly.type
_entity_poly.pdbx_seq_one_letter_code
_entity_poly.pdbx_strand_id
1 'polypeptide(L)'
;MNRYSTIIFTVALMLVAGLAGPALYAQTANPLSAEVKGAYTGIKNNVLKAADKMPEESYGFKATPEVQSFGQRIAHIADSNMRTCAAIKGEQKSVNASAKTTKAELVAALRESFAYCDTIYDSLTDAEAVKLVSTPRGQRSKLAALWGIVAHDNEVYGATGVYMRLKGIVPPSSEGR
;
A
#
# COMPACT_ATOMS: atom_id res chain seq x y z
N MET A 1 48.90 -23.39 44.78
CA MET A 1 47.78 -23.35 43.87
C MET A 1 47.91 -24.48 42.87
N ASN A 2 46.98 -25.40 42.86
CA ASN A 2 47.10 -26.71 42.24
C ASN A 2 46.80 -26.54 40.70
N ARG A 3 47.70 -27.03 39.84
CA ARG A 3 47.64 -26.97 38.41
C ARG A 3 46.28 -27.46 37.81
N TYR A 4 45.64 -28.36 38.53
CA TYR A 4 44.31 -28.88 38.16
C TYR A 4 43.16 -27.85 38.34
N SER A 5 43.31 -26.91 39.31
CA SER A 5 42.32 -25.88 39.57
C SER A 5 42.25 -24.83 38.45
N THR A 6 43.39 -24.57 37.80
CA THR A 6 43.48 -23.58 36.69
C THR A 6 42.93 -24.15 35.37
N ILE A 7 43.10 -25.47 35.16
CA ILE A 7 42.60 -26.15 33.95
C ILE A 7 41.05 -26.26 33.99
N ILE A 8 40.50 -26.53 35.18
CA ILE A 8 39.02 -26.64 35.36
C ILE A 8 38.36 -25.27 35.12
N PHE A 9 39.00 -24.16 35.56
CA PHE A 9 38.45 -22.81 35.34
C PHE A 9 38.51 -22.37 33.88
N THR A 10 39.54 -22.76 33.13
CA THR A 10 39.63 -22.40 31.68
C THR A 10 38.69 -23.23 30.83
N VAL A 11 38.41 -24.49 31.13
CA VAL A 11 37.45 -25.32 30.42
C VAL A 11 36.01 -24.88 30.69
N ALA A 12 35.70 -24.47 31.93
CA ALA A 12 34.36 -23.94 32.27
C ALA A 12 34.06 -22.61 31.58
N LEU A 13 35.07 -21.74 31.37
CA LEU A 13 34.90 -20.46 30.72
C LEU A 13 34.72 -20.60 29.18
N MET A 14 35.30 -21.63 28.57
CA MET A 14 35.10 -21.90 27.13
C MET A 14 33.74 -22.58 26.80
N LEU A 15 33.10 -23.25 27.75
CA LEU A 15 31.78 -23.86 27.52
C LEU A 15 30.64 -22.85 27.55
N VAL A 16 30.81 -21.68 28.18
CA VAL A 16 29.76 -20.64 28.23
C VAL A 16 29.78 -19.73 26.99
N ALA A 17 30.90 -19.61 26.29
CA ALA A 17 31.01 -18.81 25.06
C ALA A 17 30.35 -19.44 23.82
N GLY A 18 29.99 -20.73 23.88
CA GLY A 18 29.42 -21.49 22.75
C GLY A 18 27.88 -21.41 22.64
N LEU A 19 27.18 -20.80 23.60
CA LEU A 19 25.69 -20.74 23.60
C LEU A 19 25.10 -19.45 23.09
N ALA A 20 25.92 -18.47 22.68
CA ALA A 20 25.45 -17.34 21.90
C ALA A 20 25.39 -17.76 20.41
N GLY A 21 24.48 -18.66 20.09
CA GLY A 21 24.09 -18.90 18.71
C GLY A 21 23.67 -17.58 18.09
N PRO A 22 23.91 -17.34 16.77
CA PRO A 22 23.40 -16.16 16.10
C PRO A 22 21.90 -16.09 16.36
N ALA A 23 21.44 -14.95 16.89
CA ALA A 23 20.00 -14.71 16.98
C ALA A 23 19.46 -14.89 15.57
N LEU A 24 18.80 -16.01 15.33
CA LEU A 24 18.04 -16.25 14.11
C LEU A 24 16.96 -15.16 14.12
N TYR A 25 17.21 -14.07 13.39
CA TYR A 25 16.14 -13.18 13.03
C TYR A 25 15.11 -14.04 12.33
N ALA A 26 14.00 -14.30 13.00
CA ALA A 26 12.88 -15.01 12.40
C ALA A 26 12.47 -14.21 11.18
N GLN A 27 12.87 -14.70 10.00
CA GLN A 27 12.47 -14.10 8.74
C GLN A 27 10.95 -14.16 8.70
N THR A 28 10.30 -13.03 8.56
CA THR A 28 8.84 -12.98 8.46
C THR A 28 8.41 -13.94 7.36
N ALA A 29 7.47 -14.82 7.67
CA ALA A 29 6.84 -15.63 6.63
C ALA A 29 6.23 -14.64 5.62
N ASN A 30 6.49 -14.85 4.31
CA ASN A 30 5.98 -14.00 3.22
C ASN A 30 6.49 -12.53 3.23
N PRO A 31 7.80 -12.27 3.22
CA PRO A 31 8.35 -10.91 3.26
C PRO A 31 7.91 -10.05 2.07
N LEU A 32 7.86 -10.59 0.85
CA LEU A 32 7.45 -9.83 -0.33
C LEU A 32 5.99 -9.37 -0.25
N SER A 33 5.12 -10.26 0.21
CA SER A 33 3.70 -9.96 0.40
C SER A 33 3.49 -8.94 1.52
N ALA A 34 4.26 -9.05 2.61
CA ALA A 34 4.20 -8.09 3.73
C ALA A 34 4.65 -6.69 3.29
N GLU A 35 5.73 -6.59 2.51
CA GLU A 35 6.25 -5.31 2.02
C GLU A 35 5.26 -4.61 1.07
N VAL A 36 4.71 -5.33 0.09
CA VAL A 36 3.74 -4.73 -0.83
C VAL A 36 2.45 -4.33 -0.12
N LYS A 37 2.00 -5.12 0.86
CA LYS A 37 0.84 -4.78 1.70
C LYS A 37 1.11 -3.55 2.56
N GLY A 38 2.32 -3.41 3.12
CA GLY A 38 2.73 -2.23 3.89
C GLY A 38 2.69 -0.97 3.04
N ALA A 39 3.28 -1.01 1.84
CA ALA A 39 3.27 0.09 0.88
C ALA A 39 1.83 0.47 0.45
N TYR A 40 1.01 -0.53 0.14
CA TYR A 40 -0.41 -0.34 -0.19
C TYR A 40 -1.18 0.32 0.96
N THR A 41 -1.01 -0.16 2.19
CA THR A 41 -1.68 0.40 3.37
C THR A 41 -1.31 1.86 3.57
N GLY A 42 -0.04 2.22 3.40
CA GLY A 42 0.43 3.59 3.50
C GLY A 42 -0.25 4.52 2.50
N ILE A 43 -0.26 4.14 1.22
CA ILE A 43 -0.89 4.98 0.19
C ILE A 43 -2.41 5.01 0.31
N LYS A 44 -3.07 3.89 0.62
CA LYS A 44 -4.51 3.83 0.89
C LYS A 44 -4.91 4.85 1.95
N ASN A 45 -4.20 4.87 3.08
CA ASN A 45 -4.49 5.79 4.18
C ASN A 45 -4.32 7.25 3.75
N ASN A 46 -3.28 7.57 2.98
CA ASN A 46 -3.06 8.92 2.47
C ASN A 46 -4.17 9.36 1.52
N VAL A 47 -4.57 8.50 0.59
CA VAL A 47 -5.63 8.80 -0.39
C VAL A 47 -6.98 8.99 0.30
N LEU A 48 -7.36 8.09 1.21
CA LEU A 48 -8.61 8.19 1.96
C LEU A 48 -8.66 9.47 2.79
N LYS A 49 -7.61 9.78 3.54
CA LYS A 49 -7.52 11.02 4.32
C LYS A 49 -7.56 12.26 3.43
N ALA A 50 -6.90 12.25 2.28
CA ALA A 50 -6.93 13.37 1.34
C ALA A 50 -8.35 13.61 0.82
N ALA A 51 -9.06 12.54 0.45
CA ALA A 51 -10.44 12.62 -0.01
C ALA A 51 -11.37 13.16 1.10
N ASP A 52 -11.21 12.72 2.34
CA ASP A 52 -12.00 13.21 3.47
C ASP A 52 -11.71 14.67 3.80
N LYS A 53 -10.44 15.09 3.79
CA LYS A 53 -10.00 16.45 4.16
C LYS A 53 -10.37 17.52 3.15
N MET A 54 -10.40 17.18 1.85
CA MET A 54 -10.75 18.16 0.83
C MET A 54 -12.20 18.60 0.97
N PRO A 55 -12.50 19.90 1.11
CA PRO A 55 -13.88 20.40 1.17
C PRO A 55 -14.66 20.06 -0.12
N GLU A 56 -15.96 19.85 0.01
CA GLU A 56 -16.80 19.44 -1.12
C GLU A 56 -16.77 20.45 -2.28
N GLU A 57 -16.83 21.73 -1.98
CA GLU A 57 -16.74 22.83 -2.96
C GLU A 57 -15.40 22.84 -3.71
N SER A 58 -14.39 22.17 -3.21
CA SER A 58 -13.08 22.05 -3.84
C SER A 58 -12.90 20.76 -4.67
N TYR A 59 -13.90 19.87 -4.71
CA TYR A 59 -13.81 18.65 -5.52
C TYR A 59 -13.78 18.95 -7.03
N GLY A 60 -14.42 20.06 -7.45
CA GLY A 60 -14.35 20.54 -8.84
C GLY A 60 -13.06 21.30 -9.20
N PHE A 61 -12.18 21.56 -8.21
CA PHE A 61 -10.98 22.37 -8.44
C PHE A 61 -9.99 21.67 -9.38
N LYS A 62 -9.44 22.45 -10.33
CA LYS A 62 -8.38 22.10 -11.26
C LYS A 62 -7.21 23.06 -11.08
N ALA A 63 -5.96 22.57 -11.11
CA ALA A 63 -4.79 23.43 -11.07
C ALA A 63 -4.62 24.23 -12.38
N THR A 64 -4.97 23.62 -13.52
CA THR A 64 -5.08 24.27 -14.84
C THR A 64 -6.28 23.68 -15.59
N PRO A 65 -6.81 24.32 -16.64
CA PRO A 65 -7.98 23.82 -17.38
C PRO A 65 -7.80 22.41 -17.95
N GLU A 66 -6.58 22.05 -18.36
CA GLU A 66 -6.26 20.81 -19.08
C GLU A 66 -6.19 19.59 -18.18
N VAL A 67 -6.02 19.78 -16.86
CA VAL A 67 -5.88 18.66 -15.94
C VAL A 67 -7.23 18.22 -15.35
N GLN A 68 -7.26 16.99 -14.86
CA GLN A 68 -8.43 16.47 -14.14
C GLN A 68 -8.67 17.26 -12.84
N SER A 69 -9.93 17.41 -12.45
CA SER A 69 -10.27 17.96 -11.14
C SER A 69 -9.84 17.03 -10.00
N PHE A 70 -9.83 17.55 -8.77
CA PHE A 70 -9.57 16.73 -7.58
C PHE A 70 -10.53 15.52 -7.51
N GLY A 71 -11.84 15.75 -7.66
CA GLY A 71 -12.84 14.68 -7.63
C GLY A 71 -12.65 13.67 -8.76
N GLN A 72 -12.28 14.11 -9.97
CA GLN A 72 -11.97 13.19 -11.08
C GLN A 72 -10.74 12.31 -10.79
N ARG A 73 -9.74 12.80 -10.05
CA ARG A 73 -8.60 12.01 -9.62
C ARG A 73 -8.99 10.96 -8.57
N ILE A 74 -9.86 11.32 -7.63
CA ILE A 74 -10.42 10.36 -6.66
C ILE A 74 -11.23 9.27 -7.38
N ALA A 75 -12.07 9.64 -8.35
CA ALA A 75 -12.81 8.70 -9.19
C ALA A 75 -11.87 7.75 -9.95
N HIS A 76 -10.80 8.30 -10.53
CA HIS A 76 -9.82 7.54 -11.29
C HIS A 76 -9.10 6.47 -10.43
N ILE A 77 -8.70 6.79 -9.21
CA ILE A 77 -8.15 5.81 -8.26
C ILE A 77 -9.18 4.71 -7.98
N ALA A 78 -10.42 5.08 -7.63
CA ALA A 78 -11.46 4.12 -7.29
C ALA A 78 -11.76 3.15 -8.44
N ASP A 79 -11.96 3.65 -9.65
CA ASP A 79 -12.25 2.83 -10.83
C ASP A 79 -11.05 1.96 -11.24
N SER A 80 -9.82 2.50 -11.15
CA SER A 80 -8.58 1.77 -11.46
C SER A 80 -8.33 0.62 -10.49
N ASN A 81 -8.49 0.88 -9.20
CA ASN A 81 -8.27 -0.11 -8.15
C ASN A 81 -9.29 -1.24 -8.24
N MET A 82 -10.60 -0.91 -8.35
CA MET A 82 -11.64 -1.94 -8.50
C MET A 82 -11.37 -2.83 -9.71
N ARG A 83 -11.12 -2.21 -10.89
CA ARG A 83 -10.86 -2.94 -12.12
C ARG A 83 -9.65 -3.87 -12.02
N THR A 84 -8.53 -3.37 -11.44
CA THR A 84 -7.30 -4.15 -11.34
C THR A 84 -7.44 -5.28 -10.32
N CYS A 85 -8.02 -5.01 -9.16
CA CYS A 85 -8.25 -6.01 -8.12
C CYS A 85 -9.25 -7.09 -8.58
N ALA A 86 -10.32 -6.71 -9.29
CA ALA A 86 -11.24 -7.66 -9.88
C ALA A 86 -10.55 -8.57 -10.91
N ALA A 87 -9.74 -7.98 -11.79
CA ALA A 87 -8.99 -8.76 -12.78
C ALA A 87 -8.01 -9.76 -12.14
N ILE A 88 -7.35 -9.39 -11.02
CA ILE A 88 -6.48 -10.32 -10.25
C ILE A 88 -7.28 -11.52 -9.72
N LYS A 89 -8.55 -11.35 -9.39
CA LYS A 89 -9.44 -12.43 -8.94
C LYS A 89 -10.13 -13.16 -10.10
N GLY A 90 -9.90 -12.76 -11.35
CA GLY A 90 -10.59 -13.28 -12.52
C GLY A 90 -12.04 -12.81 -12.64
N GLU A 91 -12.38 -11.71 -11.97
CA GLU A 91 -13.70 -11.09 -11.98
C GLU A 91 -13.72 -9.79 -12.82
N GLN A 92 -14.93 -9.34 -13.17
CA GLN A 92 -15.15 -8.03 -13.77
C GLN A 92 -16.05 -7.22 -12.84
N LYS A 93 -15.50 -6.15 -12.26
CA LYS A 93 -16.22 -5.24 -11.36
C LYS A 93 -15.91 -3.78 -11.65
N SER A 94 -16.86 -2.92 -11.39
CA SER A 94 -16.72 -1.48 -11.45
C SER A 94 -17.49 -0.83 -10.32
N VAL A 95 -16.96 0.28 -9.79
CA VAL A 95 -17.67 1.17 -8.87
C VAL A 95 -18.28 2.36 -9.58
N ASN A 96 -18.01 2.52 -10.90
CA ASN A 96 -18.48 3.61 -11.76
C ASN A 96 -18.26 4.99 -11.09
N ALA A 97 -17.11 5.19 -10.47
CA ALA A 97 -16.79 6.41 -9.76
C ALA A 97 -16.75 7.63 -10.71
N SER A 98 -16.32 7.43 -11.95
CA SER A 98 -16.27 8.48 -12.98
C SER A 98 -17.65 9.07 -13.36
N ALA A 99 -18.74 8.35 -13.06
CA ALA A 99 -20.10 8.83 -13.27
C ALA A 99 -20.69 9.57 -12.04
N LYS A 100 -19.96 9.62 -10.93
CA LYS A 100 -20.38 10.26 -9.68
C LYS A 100 -19.94 11.71 -9.63
N THR A 101 -20.72 12.56 -8.97
CA THR A 101 -20.51 14.01 -8.97
C THR A 101 -20.31 14.62 -7.57
N THR A 102 -20.86 13.99 -6.53
CA THR A 102 -20.75 14.49 -5.15
C THR A 102 -19.54 13.90 -4.43
N LYS A 103 -18.98 14.65 -3.48
CA LYS A 103 -17.91 14.14 -2.59
C LYS A 103 -18.33 12.84 -1.91
N ALA A 104 -19.55 12.79 -1.36
CA ALA A 104 -20.04 11.63 -0.61
C ALA A 104 -20.04 10.36 -1.49
N GLU A 105 -20.53 10.43 -2.72
CA GLU A 105 -20.55 9.30 -3.65
C GLU A 105 -19.15 8.87 -4.07
N LEU A 106 -18.25 9.83 -4.33
CA LEU A 106 -16.88 9.57 -4.74
C LEU A 106 -16.07 8.91 -3.61
N VAL A 107 -16.22 9.40 -2.37
CA VAL A 107 -15.59 8.82 -1.19
C VAL A 107 -16.13 7.42 -0.90
N ALA A 108 -17.43 7.20 -1.06
CA ALA A 108 -18.03 5.87 -0.90
C ALA A 108 -17.47 4.87 -1.93
N ALA A 109 -17.41 5.25 -3.21
CA ALA A 109 -16.83 4.41 -4.26
C ALA A 109 -15.33 4.13 -4.03
N LEU A 110 -14.58 5.12 -3.56
CA LEU A 110 -13.17 4.97 -3.22
C LEU A 110 -13.00 3.96 -2.07
N ARG A 111 -13.79 4.07 -1.00
CA ARG A 111 -13.76 3.12 0.13
C ARG A 111 -14.12 1.72 -0.29
N GLU A 112 -15.15 1.56 -1.14
CA GLU A 112 -15.56 0.28 -1.69
C GLU A 112 -14.43 -0.38 -2.49
N SER A 113 -13.76 0.38 -3.36
CA SER A 113 -12.65 -0.15 -4.16
C SER A 113 -11.46 -0.59 -3.31
N PHE A 114 -11.10 0.18 -2.27
CA PHE A 114 -10.05 -0.22 -1.34
C PHE A 114 -10.44 -1.44 -0.50
N ALA A 115 -11.68 -1.49 0.02
CA ALA A 115 -12.15 -2.65 0.78
C ALA A 115 -12.13 -3.94 -0.06
N TYR A 116 -12.46 -3.83 -1.34
CA TYR A 116 -12.34 -4.97 -2.25
C TYR A 116 -10.88 -5.41 -2.46
N CYS A 117 -9.97 -4.47 -2.67
CA CYS A 117 -8.54 -4.75 -2.80
C CYS A 117 -7.93 -5.32 -1.51
N ASP A 118 -8.37 -4.84 -0.33
CA ASP A 118 -7.92 -5.34 0.97
C ASP A 118 -8.00 -6.87 1.05
N THR A 119 -9.08 -7.47 0.52
CA THR A 119 -9.26 -8.94 0.53
C THR A 119 -8.14 -9.69 -0.18
N ILE A 120 -7.49 -9.07 -1.16
CA ILE A 120 -6.38 -9.66 -1.92
C ILE A 120 -5.06 -9.47 -1.18
N TYR A 121 -4.78 -8.25 -0.71
CA TYR A 121 -3.55 -7.96 0.03
C TYR A 121 -3.50 -8.71 1.37
N ASP A 122 -4.65 -8.89 2.04
CA ASP A 122 -4.73 -9.59 3.32
C ASP A 122 -4.46 -11.08 3.22
N SER A 123 -4.83 -11.70 2.09
CA SER A 123 -4.67 -13.13 1.84
C SER A 123 -3.41 -13.47 1.02
N LEU A 124 -2.60 -12.48 0.63
CA LEU A 124 -1.45 -12.70 -0.23
C LEU A 124 -0.33 -13.42 0.53
N THR A 125 0.19 -14.48 -0.08
CA THR A 125 1.42 -15.14 0.33
C THR A 125 2.48 -14.98 -0.76
N ASP A 126 3.77 -15.16 -0.42
CA ASP A 126 4.85 -15.08 -1.43
C ASP A 126 4.70 -16.16 -2.51
N ALA A 127 4.17 -17.33 -2.14
CA ALA A 127 3.86 -18.39 -3.09
C ALA A 127 2.73 -18.00 -4.07
N GLU A 128 1.74 -17.24 -3.61
CA GLU A 128 0.68 -16.69 -4.47
C GLU A 128 1.17 -15.49 -5.30
N ALA A 129 2.07 -14.70 -4.75
CA ALA A 129 2.57 -13.47 -5.35
C ALA A 129 3.26 -13.69 -6.70
N VAL A 130 3.91 -14.84 -6.90
CA VAL A 130 4.62 -15.19 -8.14
C VAL A 130 3.70 -15.76 -9.24
N LYS A 131 2.45 -16.15 -8.90
CA LYS A 131 1.51 -16.67 -9.89
C LYS A 131 1.09 -15.62 -10.89
N LEU A 132 0.94 -16.03 -12.16
CA LEU A 132 0.52 -15.12 -13.22
C LEU A 132 -0.98 -14.86 -13.13
N VAL A 133 -1.35 -13.61 -13.38
CA VAL A 133 -2.74 -13.15 -13.51
C VAL A 133 -2.88 -12.33 -14.78
N SER A 134 -4.05 -12.40 -15.40
CA SER A 134 -4.39 -11.54 -16.52
C SER A 134 -4.86 -10.18 -16.02
N THR A 135 -4.29 -9.11 -16.54
CA THR A 135 -4.68 -7.74 -16.23
C THR A 135 -4.99 -6.98 -17.53
N PRO A 136 -5.60 -5.80 -17.48
CA PRO A 136 -5.77 -4.96 -18.67
C PRO A 136 -4.45 -4.62 -19.40
N ARG A 137 -3.32 -4.76 -18.71
CA ARG A 137 -1.96 -4.54 -19.25
C ARG A 137 -1.23 -5.82 -19.65
N GLY A 138 -1.95 -6.94 -19.81
CA GLY A 138 -1.40 -8.26 -20.13
C GLY A 138 -1.12 -9.14 -18.91
N GLN A 139 -0.48 -10.28 -19.16
CA GLN A 139 -0.10 -11.23 -18.11
C GLN A 139 1.05 -10.68 -17.25
N ARG A 140 0.89 -10.76 -15.93
CA ARG A 140 1.88 -10.30 -14.95
C ARG A 140 1.86 -11.22 -13.73
N SER A 141 2.93 -11.26 -12.92
CA SER A 141 2.82 -11.84 -11.59
C SER A 141 1.80 -11.06 -10.74
N LYS A 142 1.13 -11.73 -9.84
CA LYS A 142 0.18 -11.11 -8.92
C LYS A 142 0.87 -9.97 -8.14
N LEU A 143 2.11 -10.19 -7.70
CA LEU A 143 2.92 -9.16 -7.04
C LEU A 143 3.10 -7.92 -7.91
N ALA A 144 3.48 -8.09 -9.18
CA ALA A 144 3.68 -6.95 -10.09
C ALA A 144 2.38 -6.20 -10.40
N ALA A 145 1.24 -6.90 -10.44
CA ALA A 145 -0.07 -6.27 -10.60
C ALA A 145 -0.44 -5.43 -9.37
N LEU A 146 -0.23 -5.97 -8.17
CA LEU A 146 -0.50 -5.31 -6.89
C LEU A 146 0.46 -4.13 -6.64
N TRP A 147 1.75 -4.30 -6.93
CA TRP A 147 2.71 -3.18 -6.89
C TRP A 147 2.34 -2.08 -7.88
N GLY A 148 1.77 -2.46 -9.03
CA GLY A 148 1.24 -1.51 -10.01
C GLY A 148 0.14 -0.61 -9.47
N ILE A 149 -0.72 -1.11 -8.57
CA ILE A 149 -1.71 -0.31 -7.85
C ILE A 149 -1.00 0.70 -6.93
N VAL A 150 -0.02 0.24 -6.14
CA VAL A 150 0.74 1.11 -5.23
C VAL A 150 1.42 2.24 -6.00
N ALA A 151 2.10 1.93 -7.11
CA ALA A 151 2.78 2.92 -7.94
C ALA A 151 1.81 3.94 -8.54
N HIS A 152 0.71 3.46 -9.12
CA HIS A 152 -0.33 4.31 -9.71
C HIS A 152 -0.98 5.24 -8.67
N ASP A 153 -1.35 4.70 -7.52
CA ASP A 153 -2.00 5.49 -6.48
C ASP A 153 -1.05 6.54 -5.89
N ASN A 154 0.26 6.24 -5.78
CA ASN A 154 1.26 7.22 -5.37
C ASN A 154 1.42 8.34 -6.42
N GLU A 155 1.42 8.01 -7.73
CA GLU A 155 1.48 9.00 -8.81
C GLU A 155 0.28 9.96 -8.73
N VAL A 156 -0.93 9.41 -8.66
CA VAL A 156 -2.16 10.22 -8.59
C VAL A 156 -2.23 11.02 -7.29
N TYR A 157 -1.85 10.41 -6.16
CA TYR A 157 -1.81 11.09 -4.86
C TYR A 157 -0.80 12.24 -4.84
N GLY A 158 0.38 12.07 -5.44
CA GLY A 158 1.37 13.13 -5.57
C GLY A 158 0.78 14.38 -6.23
N ALA A 159 0.03 14.20 -7.31
CA ALA A 159 -0.67 15.28 -7.96
C ALA A 159 -1.80 15.88 -7.10
N THR A 160 -2.61 15.03 -6.42
CA THR A 160 -3.68 15.53 -5.51
C THR A 160 -3.11 16.30 -4.34
N GLY A 161 -1.91 15.95 -3.86
CA GLY A 161 -1.19 16.69 -2.81
C GLY A 161 -0.88 18.14 -3.22
N VAL A 162 -0.55 18.37 -4.49
CA VAL A 162 -0.38 19.74 -5.02
C VAL A 162 -1.72 20.51 -4.96
N TYR A 163 -2.83 19.87 -5.35
CA TYR A 163 -4.16 20.49 -5.31
C TYR A 163 -4.55 20.90 -3.88
N MET A 164 -4.28 20.03 -2.91
CA MET A 164 -4.51 20.33 -1.49
C MET A 164 -3.71 21.57 -1.04
N ARG A 165 -2.43 21.65 -1.40
CA ARG A 165 -1.59 22.83 -1.05
C ARG A 165 -2.07 24.12 -1.69
N LEU A 166 -2.54 24.08 -2.94
CA LEU A 166 -3.15 25.22 -3.62
C LEU A 166 -4.44 25.70 -2.94
N LYS A 167 -5.07 24.83 -2.14
CA LYS A 167 -6.23 25.14 -1.29
C LYS A 167 -5.87 25.41 0.18
N GLY A 168 -4.59 25.55 0.51
CA GLY A 168 -4.12 25.78 1.88
C GLY A 168 -4.23 24.58 2.80
N ILE A 169 -4.42 23.37 2.26
CA ILE A 169 -4.59 22.13 3.04
C ILE A 169 -3.29 21.36 3.04
N VAL A 170 -2.81 20.97 4.23
CA VAL A 170 -1.63 20.11 4.37
C VAL A 170 -1.99 18.69 3.93
N PRO A 171 -1.28 18.11 2.92
CA PRO A 171 -1.50 16.73 2.51
C PRO A 171 -1.19 15.73 3.65
N PRO A 172 -1.94 14.61 3.78
CA PRO A 172 -1.74 13.62 4.83
C PRO A 172 -0.31 13.11 4.99
N SER A 173 0.41 12.89 3.88
CA SER A 173 1.81 12.45 3.91
C SER A 173 2.81 13.51 4.45
N SER A 174 2.36 14.73 4.70
CA SER A 174 3.18 15.83 5.24
C SER A 174 2.73 16.26 6.64
N GLU A 175 1.75 15.59 7.24
CA GLU A 175 1.32 15.83 8.62
C GLU A 175 2.40 15.37 9.60
N GLY A 176 2.66 16.18 10.64
CA GLY A 176 3.62 15.85 11.68
C GLY A 176 5.09 16.03 11.30
N ARG A 177 5.37 16.75 10.22
CA ARG A 177 6.75 17.14 9.83
C ARG A 177 7.06 18.59 10.22
#